data_818411c9e1ae94757b7ef08512f231f9
#
_entry.id   818411c9e1ae94757b7ef08512f231f9
#
_cell.length_a   1.000
_cell.length_b   1.000
_cell.length_c   1.000
_cell.angle_alpha   90.00
_cell.angle_beta   90.00
_cell.angle_gamma   90.00
#
_symmetry.space_group_name_H-M   'P 1'
#
loop_
_entity.id
_entity.type
_entity.pdbx_description
1 polymer ?
#
loop_
_entity_poly.entity_id
_entity_poly.type
_entity_poly.pdbx_seq_one_letter_code
_entity_poly.pdbx_strand_id
1 'polypeptide(L)'
;MSRTTAQPLLEGRTAVVTGGAQGIGFEIARSFVEAGARVVLGDLGLDAAQAAADELGGSEVARAVRCDVVDAGEVDALLATAVEVFGSLDVVVNNAGITRDATMRTMTEEDFDQVISVHLKGTWNGTRKAAAIMREAKRGAIVNISSLSGKVGMVGQTNYSAAKAGIVGLTKAAAKEMAHHGVRVNAIQPGLIRSAMTEAMPQKAWDQKMAEIPMRRVGEVGEVASVALFLASDMSSYMTGTVLEVTGGRFM
;
A
#
# COMPACT_ATOMS: atom_id res chain seq x y z
N MET A 1 -34.55 22.26 3.03
CA MET A 1 -34.05 20.86 3.06
C MET A 1 -32.57 20.93 3.43
N SER A 2 -32.26 20.62 4.69
CA SER A 2 -30.84 20.54 5.15
C SER A 2 -30.17 19.40 4.41
N ARG A 3 -29.13 19.70 3.63
CA ARG A 3 -28.22 18.66 3.12
C ARG A 3 -27.51 18.08 4.33
N THR A 4 -27.89 16.89 4.73
CA THR A 4 -27.06 16.08 5.65
C THR A 4 -25.75 15.86 4.91
N THR A 5 -24.70 16.57 5.31
CA THR A 5 -23.34 16.30 4.83
C THR A 5 -23.01 14.89 5.28
N ALA A 6 -22.84 13.97 4.33
CA ALA A 6 -22.41 12.62 4.65
C ALA A 6 -21.09 12.72 5.43
N GLN A 7 -20.98 11.99 6.54
CA GLN A 7 -19.73 11.94 7.31
C GLN A 7 -18.60 11.45 6.40
N PRO A 8 -17.39 12.03 6.53
CA PRO A 8 -16.23 11.54 5.81
C PRO A 8 -15.98 10.06 6.07
N LEU A 9 -15.54 9.31 5.06
CA LEU A 9 -15.45 7.84 5.08
C LEU A 9 -14.50 7.28 6.16
N LEU A 10 -13.51 8.07 6.59
CA LEU A 10 -12.51 7.69 7.60
C LEU A 10 -12.47 8.67 8.79
N GLU A 11 -13.57 9.38 9.05
CA GLU A 11 -13.66 10.32 10.17
C GLU A 11 -13.24 9.66 11.49
N GLY A 12 -12.26 10.28 12.19
CA GLY A 12 -11.75 9.82 13.47
C GLY A 12 -10.93 8.54 13.43
N ARG A 13 -10.57 8.03 12.25
CA ARG A 13 -9.70 6.86 12.10
C ARG A 13 -8.23 7.27 11.96
N THR A 14 -7.34 6.39 12.39
CA THR A 14 -5.89 6.54 12.23
C THR A 14 -5.36 5.49 11.26
N ALA A 15 -4.61 5.95 10.26
CA ALA A 15 -4.00 5.11 9.25
C ALA A 15 -2.47 5.17 9.29
N VAL A 16 -1.81 4.07 8.99
CA VAL A 16 -0.36 4.00 8.74
C VAL A 16 -0.13 3.63 7.29
N VAL A 17 0.75 4.35 6.60
CA VAL A 17 1.12 4.08 5.21
C VAL A 17 2.64 3.92 5.11
N THR A 18 3.12 2.76 4.70
CA THR A 18 4.55 2.53 4.45
C THR A 18 4.93 2.96 3.03
N GLY A 19 6.13 3.53 2.84
CA GLY A 19 6.50 4.18 1.58
C GLY A 19 5.60 5.38 1.29
N GLY A 20 5.28 6.15 2.34
CA GLY A 20 4.28 7.23 2.31
C GLY A 20 4.81 8.58 1.86
N ALA A 21 6.12 8.71 1.60
CA ALA A 21 6.72 9.99 1.25
C ALA A 21 6.41 10.48 -0.17
N GLN A 22 6.00 9.58 -1.09
CA GLN A 22 5.79 9.92 -2.50
C GLN A 22 4.88 8.91 -3.24
N GLY A 23 4.51 9.26 -4.46
CA GLY A 23 3.84 8.37 -5.41
C GLY A 23 2.51 7.80 -4.89
N ILE A 24 2.29 6.50 -5.06
CA ILE A 24 1.04 5.82 -4.65
C ILE A 24 0.82 5.93 -3.14
N GLY A 25 1.88 5.77 -2.32
CA GLY A 25 1.76 5.83 -0.87
C GLY A 25 1.33 7.20 -0.37
N PHE A 26 1.93 8.27 -0.89
CA PHE A 26 1.56 9.64 -0.57
C PHE A 26 0.13 9.96 -0.99
N GLU A 27 -0.26 9.56 -2.19
CA GLU A 27 -1.62 9.82 -2.69
C GLU A 27 -2.69 9.06 -1.90
N ILE A 28 -2.38 7.83 -1.44
CA ILE A 28 -3.26 7.10 -0.51
C ILE A 28 -3.39 7.87 0.80
N ALA A 29 -2.28 8.34 1.38
CA ALA A 29 -2.30 9.10 2.62
C ALA A 29 -3.09 10.41 2.46
N ARG A 30 -2.93 11.13 1.34
CA ARG A 30 -3.69 12.34 1.01
C ARG A 30 -5.19 12.05 0.94
N SER A 31 -5.58 11.02 0.20
CA SER A 31 -6.98 10.60 0.09
C SER A 31 -7.60 10.23 1.44
N PHE A 32 -6.81 9.62 2.33
CA PHE A 32 -7.27 9.27 3.68
C PHE A 32 -7.47 10.51 4.56
N VAL A 33 -6.55 11.48 4.49
CA VAL A 33 -6.69 12.77 5.20
C VAL A 33 -7.92 13.53 4.70
N GLU A 34 -8.12 13.62 3.39
CA GLU A 34 -9.31 14.24 2.78
C GLU A 34 -10.61 13.53 3.21
N ALA A 35 -10.53 12.23 3.52
CA ALA A 35 -11.64 11.45 4.07
C ALA A 35 -11.77 11.51 5.60
N GLY A 36 -11.02 12.38 6.30
CA GLY A 36 -11.13 12.64 7.74
C GLY A 36 -10.23 11.79 8.62
N ALA A 37 -9.28 11.03 8.06
CA ALA A 37 -8.32 10.26 8.84
C ALA A 37 -7.12 11.10 9.30
N ARG A 38 -6.47 10.64 10.38
CA ARG A 38 -5.10 11.00 10.72
C ARG A 38 -4.14 9.96 10.17
N VAL A 39 -2.95 10.35 9.75
CA VAL A 39 -2.02 9.42 9.09
C VAL A 39 -0.62 9.44 9.72
N VAL A 40 0.02 8.27 9.76
CA VAL A 40 1.46 8.14 10.04
C VAL A 40 2.14 7.60 8.79
N LEU A 41 3.11 8.35 8.28
CA LEU A 41 3.90 8.02 7.11
C LEU A 41 5.20 7.35 7.53
N GLY A 42 5.36 6.06 7.19
CA GLY A 42 6.61 5.34 7.36
C GLY A 42 7.43 5.37 6.07
N ASP A 43 8.66 5.85 6.11
CA ASP A 43 9.56 5.84 4.96
C ASP A 43 11.02 5.74 5.40
N LEU A 44 11.92 5.24 4.53
CA LEU A 44 13.36 5.27 4.78
C LEU A 44 13.90 6.70 4.79
N GLY A 45 13.36 7.57 3.94
CA GLY A 45 13.72 8.96 3.80
C GLY A 45 12.90 9.84 4.75
N LEU A 46 13.36 10.02 6.00
CA LEU A 46 12.62 10.79 7.00
C LEU A 46 12.32 12.22 6.55
N ASP A 47 13.27 12.91 5.94
CA ASP A 47 13.08 14.29 5.49
C ASP A 47 11.98 14.40 4.42
N ALA A 48 11.94 13.46 3.49
CA ALA A 48 10.89 13.40 2.48
C ALA A 48 9.52 13.06 3.08
N ALA A 49 9.49 12.14 4.05
CA ALA A 49 8.27 11.80 4.77
C ALA A 49 7.76 12.97 5.63
N GLN A 50 8.67 13.76 6.22
CA GLN A 50 8.31 14.96 6.98
C GLN A 50 7.73 16.04 6.07
N ALA A 51 8.35 16.31 4.92
CA ALA A 51 7.80 17.24 3.94
C ALA A 51 6.39 16.81 3.47
N ALA A 52 6.19 15.52 3.24
CA ALA A 52 4.90 14.96 2.89
C ALA A 52 3.86 15.13 4.03
N ALA A 53 4.26 14.90 5.28
CA ALA A 53 3.38 15.09 6.44
C ALA A 53 2.99 16.58 6.61
N ASP A 54 3.92 17.50 6.37
CA ASP A 54 3.66 18.94 6.43
C ASP A 54 2.68 19.37 5.33
N GLU A 55 2.82 18.83 4.10
CA GLU A 55 1.87 19.05 2.99
C GLU A 55 0.46 18.56 3.32
N LEU A 56 0.34 17.45 4.05
CA LEU A 56 -0.94 16.85 4.46
C LEU A 56 -1.64 17.61 5.60
N GLY A 57 -1.06 18.62 6.18
CA GLY A 57 -1.66 19.43 7.24
C GLY A 57 -0.86 19.45 8.55
N GLY A 58 0.36 18.92 8.54
CA GLY A 58 1.29 18.96 9.67
C GLY A 58 0.89 18.06 10.83
N SER A 59 1.48 18.32 11.97
CA SER A 59 1.52 17.39 13.10
C SER A 59 0.19 17.01 13.74
N GLU A 60 -0.85 17.77 13.53
CA GLU A 60 -2.20 17.47 14.04
C GLU A 60 -2.93 16.42 13.18
N VAL A 61 -2.51 16.25 11.93
CA VAL A 61 -3.14 15.38 10.94
C VAL A 61 -2.22 14.27 10.48
N ALA A 62 -0.91 14.59 10.30
CA ALA A 62 0.06 13.66 9.74
C ALA A 62 1.37 13.65 10.55
N ARG A 63 1.97 12.49 10.69
CA ARG A 63 3.28 12.28 11.33
C ARG A 63 4.19 11.50 10.41
N ALA A 64 5.46 11.85 10.38
CA ALA A 64 6.50 11.11 9.69
C ALA A 64 7.32 10.29 10.68
N VAL A 65 7.64 9.06 10.30
CA VAL A 65 8.50 8.15 11.07
C VAL A 65 9.47 7.48 10.10
N ARG A 66 10.77 7.49 10.41
CA ARG A 66 11.72 6.68 9.67
C ARG A 66 11.41 5.19 9.90
N CYS A 67 11.27 4.45 8.82
CA CYS A 67 10.95 3.02 8.91
C CYS A 67 11.56 2.23 7.76
N ASP A 68 12.46 1.31 8.08
CA ASP A 68 12.81 0.20 7.21
C ASP A 68 11.82 -0.94 7.48
N VAL A 69 10.98 -1.25 6.51
CA VAL A 69 9.96 -2.29 6.64
C VAL A 69 10.55 -3.70 6.82
N VAL A 70 11.84 -3.90 6.52
CA VAL A 70 12.55 -5.17 6.75
C VAL A 70 12.88 -5.38 8.22
N ASP A 71 13.05 -4.29 8.99
CA ASP A 71 13.26 -4.31 10.43
C ASP A 71 11.94 -4.36 11.19
N ALA A 72 11.71 -5.45 11.90
CA ALA A 72 10.47 -5.66 12.65
C ALA A 72 10.31 -4.68 13.84
N GLY A 73 11.42 -4.19 14.41
CA GLY A 73 11.40 -3.21 15.50
C GLY A 73 11.02 -1.81 15.00
N GLU A 74 11.54 -1.39 13.83
CA GLU A 74 11.15 -0.13 13.20
C GLU A 74 9.66 -0.13 12.77
N VAL A 75 9.15 -1.28 12.30
CA VAL A 75 7.72 -1.44 12.03
C VAL A 75 6.89 -1.36 13.31
N ASP A 76 7.32 -1.98 14.41
CA ASP A 76 6.64 -1.84 15.71
C ASP A 76 6.58 -0.37 16.16
N ALA A 77 7.68 0.36 16.07
CA ALA A 77 7.75 1.76 16.44
C ALA A 77 6.84 2.64 15.57
N LEU A 78 6.79 2.37 14.25
CA LEU A 78 5.90 3.05 13.33
C LEU A 78 4.42 2.88 13.72
N LEU A 79 4.00 1.64 14.00
CA LEU A 79 2.61 1.35 14.38
C LEU A 79 2.27 1.87 15.79
N ALA A 80 3.22 1.82 16.72
CA ALA A 80 3.06 2.38 18.06
C ALA A 80 2.84 3.90 18.02
N THR A 81 3.53 4.61 17.12
CA THR A 81 3.32 6.06 16.93
C THR A 81 1.86 6.40 16.61
N ALA A 82 1.18 5.59 15.80
CA ALA A 82 -0.24 5.81 15.48
C ALA A 82 -1.12 5.73 16.74
N VAL A 83 -0.87 4.74 17.58
CA VAL A 83 -1.62 4.55 18.84
C VAL A 83 -1.27 5.63 19.87
N GLU A 84 0.01 5.95 20.04
CA GLU A 84 0.49 6.91 21.03
C GLU A 84 0.08 8.34 20.70
N VAL A 85 0.17 8.74 19.44
CA VAL A 85 -0.09 10.12 19.02
C VAL A 85 -1.57 10.37 18.72
N PHE A 86 -2.23 9.41 18.06
CA PHE A 86 -3.59 9.58 17.56
C PHE A 86 -4.64 8.70 18.26
N GLY A 87 -4.21 7.82 19.18
CA GLY A 87 -5.09 7.04 20.05
C GLY A 87 -5.59 5.71 19.47
N SER A 88 -5.36 5.40 18.19
CA SER A 88 -5.80 4.14 17.58
C SER A 88 -4.95 3.75 16.38
N LEU A 89 -5.10 2.50 15.94
CA LEU A 89 -4.62 1.99 14.66
C LEU A 89 -5.79 1.30 13.96
N ASP A 90 -6.39 1.96 12.99
CA ASP A 90 -7.58 1.49 12.30
C ASP A 90 -7.29 0.97 10.88
N VAL A 91 -6.28 1.54 10.21
CA VAL A 91 -5.90 1.17 8.84
C VAL A 91 -4.39 1.02 8.72
N VAL A 92 -3.92 -0.01 8.03
CA VAL A 92 -2.52 -0.13 7.60
C VAL A 92 -2.45 -0.38 6.11
N VAL A 93 -1.62 0.40 5.41
CA VAL A 93 -1.32 0.22 4.00
C VAL A 93 0.15 -0.19 3.86
N ASN A 94 0.38 -1.44 3.48
CA ASN A 94 1.70 -1.95 3.16
C ASN A 94 2.00 -1.64 1.69
N ASN A 95 2.66 -0.49 1.45
CA ASN A 95 2.94 0.02 0.12
C ASN A 95 4.45 0.10 -0.19
N ALA A 96 5.33 0.18 0.81
CA ALA A 96 6.78 0.31 0.61
C ALA A 96 7.33 -0.73 -0.37
N GLY A 97 8.21 -0.28 -1.26
CA GLY A 97 8.76 -1.16 -2.28
C GLY A 97 9.89 -0.55 -3.09
N ILE A 98 10.65 -1.42 -3.73
CA ILE A 98 11.79 -1.09 -4.60
C ILE A 98 11.73 -1.90 -5.89
N THR A 99 12.52 -1.52 -6.88
CA THR A 99 12.76 -2.33 -8.08
C THR A 99 14.25 -2.63 -8.24
N ARG A 100 14.55 -3.86 -8.65
CA ARG A 100 15.89 -4.33 -9.07
C ARG A 100 15.65 -5.26 -10.24
N ASP A 101 15.29 -4.64 -11.38
CA ASP A 101 14.91 -5.37 -12.58
C ASP A 101 16.16 -5.86 -13.31
N ALA A 102 16.23 -7.15 -13.55
CA ALA A 102 17.28 -7.80 -14.34
C ALA A 102 16.77 -9.10 -14.94
N THR A 103 17.35 -9.54 -16.07
CA THR A 103 16.99 -10.86 -16.61
C THR A 103 17.51 -11.96 -15.68
N MET A 104 16.93 -13.18 -15.73
CA MET A 104 17.41 -14.31 -14.91
C MET A 104 18.91 -14.58 -15.07
N ARG A 105 19.48 -14.26 -16.24
CA ARG A 105 20.90 -14.45 -16.50
C ARG A 105 21.81 -13.47 -15.76
N THR A 106 21.30 -12.27 -15.45
CA THR A 106 22.10 -11.16 -14.89
C THR A 106 21.63 -10.72 -13.51
N MET A 107 20.48 -11.20 -13.04
CA MET A 107 19.99 -10.92 -11.70
C MET A 107 20.93 -11.53 -10.66
N THR A 108 21.36 -10.74 -9.69
CA THR A 108 22.17 -11.21 -8.57
C THR A 108 21.28 -11.77 -7.46
N GLU A 109 21.85 -12.61 -6.60
CA GLU A 109 21.16 -13.09 -5.39
C GLU A 109 20.81 -11.91 -4.47
N GLU A 110 21.70 -10.92 -4.37
CA GLU A 110 21.48 -9.71 -3.56
C GLU A 110 20.26 -8.91 -4.05
N ASP A 111 20.14 -8.69 -5.37
CA ASP A 111 18.98 -8.00 -5.96
C ASP A 111 17.69 -8.79 -5.75
N PHE A 112 17.75 -10.12 -5.85
CA PHE A 112 16.61 -11.00 -5.57
C PHE A 112 16.20 -10.87 -4.10
N ASP A 113 17.10 -11.09 -3.18
CA ASP A 113 16.86 -11.09 -1.73
C ASP A 113 16.38 -9.74 -1.23
N GLN A 114 16.95 -8.65 -1.75
CA GLN A 114 16.56 -7.30 -1.38
C GLN A 114 15.08 -7.02 -1.76
N VAL A 115 14.67 -7.40 -2.97
CA VAL A 115 13.28 -7.22 -3.42
C VAL A 115 12.32 -8.10 -2.63
N ILE A 116 12.65 -9.36 -2.39
CA ILE A 116 11.85 -10.26 -1.55
C ILE A 116 11.73 -9.71 -0.11
N SER A 117 12.83 -9.24 0.46
CA SER A 117 12.88 -8.72 1.82
C SER A 117 12.00 -7.47 1.97
N VAL A 118 12.15 -6.49 1.08
CA VAL A 118 11.36 -5.25 1.19
C VAL A 118 9.88 -5.51 0.91
N HIS A 119 9.56 -6.18 -0.20
CA HIS A 119 8.16 -6.35 -0.58
C HIS A 119 7.43 -7.41 0.24
N LEU A 120 7.95 -8.65 0.27
CA LEU A 120 7.22 -9.76 0.88
C LEU A 120 7.39 -9.79 2.39
N LYS A 121 8.63 -9.77 2.89
CA LYS A 121 8.88 -9.75 4.33
C LYS A 121 8.40 -8.45 4.96
N GLY A 122 8.61 -7.28 4.32
CA GLY A 122 8.10 -5.99 4.80
C GLY A 122 6.59 -5.98 4.92
N THR A 123 5.85 -6.45 3.88
CA THR A 123 4.40 -6.60 3.95
C THR A 123 3.97 -7.58 5.05
N TRP A 124 4.71 -8.68 5.24
CA TRP A 124 4.45 -9.63 6.33
C TRP A 124 4.66 -9.00 7.71
N ASN A 125 5.75 -8.24 7.91
CA ASN A 125 6.01 -7.51 9.15
C ASN A 125 4.84 -6.56 9.47
N GLY A 126 4.47 -5.69 8.51
CA GLY A 126 3.38 -4.74 8.69
C GLY A 126 2.05 -5.45 8.98
N THR A 127 1.70 -6.48 8.19
CA THR A 127 0.46 -7.25 8.36
C THR A 127 0.41 -7.93 9.73
N ARG A 128 1.47 -8.65 10.11
CA ARG A 128 1.54 -9.39 11.37
C ARG A 128 1.43 -8.47 12.60
N LYS A 129 2.16 -7.36 12.57
CA LYS A 129 2.20 -6.42 13.70
C LYS A 129 0.89 -5.64 13.83
N ALA A 130 0.35 -5.15 12.71
CA ALA A 130 -0.95 -4.51 12.67
C ALA A 130 -2.08 -5.46 13.14
N ALA A 131 -2.06 -6.70 12.67
CA ALA A 131 -3.02 -7.72 13.07
C ALA A 131 -3.06 -7.96 14.58
N ALA A 132 -1.92 -7.94 15.26
CA ALA A 132 -1.84 -8.09 16.72
C ALA A 132 -2.59 -6.94 17.44
N ILE A 133 -2.36 -5.70 17.04
CA ILE A 133 -3.01 -4.51 17.64
C ILE A 133 -4.52 -4.51 17.30
N MET A 134 -4.87 -4.72 16.03
CA MET A 134 -6.25 -4.66 15.55
C MET A 134 -7.12 -5.78 16.10
N ARG A 135 -6.54 -6.97 16.36
CA ARG A 135 -7.25 -8.09 17.00
C ARG A 135 -7.76 -7.73 18.38
N GLU A 136 -6.95 -7.07 19.20
CA GLU A 136 -7.35 -6.61 20.53
C GLU A 136 -8.42 -5.52 20.46
N ALA A 137 -8.32 -4.63 19.45
CA ALA A 137 -9.33 -3.61 19.18
C ALA A 137 -10.62 -4.18 18.54
N LYS A 138 -10.63 -5.44 18.07
CA LYS A 138 -11.70 -6.12 17.34
C LYS A 138 -12.20 -5.37 16.11
N ARG A 139 -11.32 -4.61 15.49
CA ARG A 139 -11.58 -3.83 14.28
C ARG A 139 -10.28 -3.49 13.55
N GLY A 140 -10.33 -3.34 12.24
CA GLY A 140 -9.19 -2.87 11.44
C GLY A 140 -9.31 -3.23 9.96
N ALA A 141 -8.54 -2.53 9.14
CA ALA A 141 -8.39 -2.81 7.73
C ALA A 141 -6.92 -2.78 7.32
N ILE A 142 -6.45 -3.84 6.72
CA ILE A 142 -5.09 -3.95 6.17
C ILE A 142 -5.20 -4.02 4.65
N VAL A 143 -4.49 -3.11 3.97
CA VAL A 143 -4.44 -3.04 2.51
C VAL A 143 -3.00 -3.29 2.05
N ASN A 144 -2.80 -4.37 1.32
CA ASN A 144 -1.48 -4.76 0.80
C ASN A 144 -1.35 -4.37 -0.67
N ILE A 145 -0.32 -3.61 -1.02
CA ILE A 145 -0.08 -3.23 -2.42
C ILE A 145 0.74 -4.31 -3.11
N SER A 146 0.04 -5.15 -3.88
CA SER A 146 0.64 -6.12 -4.79
C SER A 146 0.99 -5.46 -6.14
N SER A 147 0.86 -6.16 -7.25
CA SER A 147 1.06 -5.66 -8.61
C SER A 147 0.46 -6.64 -9.61
N LEU A 148 0.09 -6.12 -10.78
CA LEU A 148 -0.24 -6.95 -11.95
C LEU A 148 0.91 -7.92 -12.30
N SER A 149 2.18 -7.51 -12.08
CA SER A 149 3.36 -8.40 -12.26
C SER A 149 3.29 -9.67 -11.41
N GLY A 150 2.65 -9.61 -10.24
CA GLY A 150 2.42 -10.80 -9.39
C GLY A 150 1.35 -11.76 -9.93
N LYS A 151 0.47 -11.28 -10.84
CA LYS A 151 -0.55 -12.12 -11.49
C LYS A 151 0.00 -12.82 -12.74
N VAL A 152 0.72 -12.07 -13.59
CA VAL A 152 1.07 -12.57 -14.92
C VAL A 152 2.55 -12.90 -15.12
N GLY A 153 3.42 -12.44 -14.21
CA GLY A 153 4.87 -12.47 -14.41
C GLY A 153 5.32 -11.46 -15.47
N MET A 154 6.49 -10.87 -15.28
CA MET A 154 7.04 -9.92 -16.24
C MET A 154 8.51 -10.26 -16.51
N VAL A 155 8.92 -10.16 -17.77
CA VAL A 155 10.33 -10.35 -18.15
C VAL A 155 11.21 -9.36 -17.40
N GLY A 156 12.28 -9.83 -16.80
CA GLY A 156 13.20 -9.02 -16.01
C GLY A 156 12.77 -8.78 -14.56
N GLN A 157 11.65 -9.36 -14.13
CA GLN A 157 11.08 -9.15 -12.80
C GLN A 157 10.81 -10.45 -12.03
N THR A 158 11.69 -11.43 -12.11
CA THR A 158 11.47 -12.72 -11.41
C THR A 158 11.39 -12.53 -9.90
N ASN A 159 12.23 -11.67 -9.31
CA ASN A 159 12.19 -11.26 -7.91
C ASN A 159 10.89 -10.50 -7.56
N TYR A 160 10.58 -9.46 -8.30
CA TYR A 160 9.41 -8.58 -8.07
C TYR A 160 8.09 -9.35 -8.28
N SER A 161 7.98 -10.12 -9.37
CA SER A 161 6.80 -10.93 -9.65
C SER A 161 6.56 -11.99 -8.56
N ALA A 162 7.63 -12.66 -8.09
CA ALA A 162 7.55 -13.62 -7.00
C ALA A 162 7.08 -12.96 -5.69
N ALA A 163 7.68 -11.81 -5.32
CA ALA A 163 7.30 -11.07 -4.12
C ALA A 163 5.83 -10.62 -4.19
N LYS A 164 5.40 -10.04 -5.31
CA LYS A 164 4.04 -9.52 -5.49
C LYS A 164 2.99 -10.64 -5.58
N ALA A 165 3.33 -11.80 -6.13
CA ALA A 165 2.48 -13.01 -6.05
C ALA A 165 2.39 -13.53 -4.61
N GLY A 166 3.51 -13.55 -3.87
CA GLY A 166 3.56 -13.92 -2.47
C GLY A 166 2.67 -13.05 -1.57
N ILE A 167 2.60 -11.74 -1.83
CA ILE A 167 1.70 -10.81 -1.12
C ILE A 167 0.23 -11.23 -1.28
N VAL A 168 -0.18 -11.72 -2.45
CA VAL A 168 -1.56 -12.21 -2.66
C VAL A 168 -1.85 -13.42 -1.78
N GLY A 169 -0.93 -14.40 -1.73
CA GLY A 169 -1.05 -15.56 -0.86
C GLY A 169 -1.10 -15.19 0.63
N LEU A 170 -0.18 -14.32 1.06
CA LEU A 170 -0.13 -13.75 2.41
C LEU A 170 -1.46 -13.07 2.79
N THR A 171 -1.98 -12.23 1.91
CA THR A 171 -3.26 -11.51 2.11
C THR A 171 -4.40 -12.48 2.37
N LYS A 172 -4.53 -13.52 1.55
CA LYS A 172 -5.60 -14.52 1.67
C LYS A 172 -5.49 -15.34 2.95
N ALA A 173 -4.27 -15.70 3.36
CA ALA A 173 -4.04 -16.43 4.60
C ALA A 173 -4.36 -15.56 5.83
N ALA A 174 -3.80 -14.34 5.90
CA ALA A 174 -4.05 -13.40 6.97
C ALA A 174 -5.54 -13.02 7.08
N ALA A 175 -6.24 -12.86 5.97
CA ALA A 175 -7.66 -12.59 5.94
C ALA A 175 -8.48 -13.69 6.64
N LYS A 176 -8.16 -14.95 6.40
CA LYS A 176 -8.83 -16.09 7.06
C LYS A 176 -8.57 -16.13 8.56
N GLU A 177 -7.34 -15.84 8.98
CA GLU A 177 -6.95 -15.81 10.39
C GLU A 177 -7.62 -14.65 11.14
N MET A 178 -7.81 -13.50 10.47
CA MET A 178 -8.21 -12.27 11.13
C MET A 178 -9.71 -11.96 11.04
N ALA A 179 -10.45 -12.61 10.14
CA ALA A 179 -11.85 -12.30 9.87
C ALA A 179 -12.75 -12.36 11.12
N HIS A 180 -12.61 -13.39 11.96
CA HIS A 180 -13.41 -13.55 13.18
C HIS A 180 -13.03 -12.57 14.30
N HIS A 181 -11.93 -11.82 14.12
CA HIS A 181 -11.53 -10.73 15.01
C HIS A 181 -12.01 -9.35 14.53
N GLY A 182 -12.83 -9.28 13.48
CA GLY A 182 -13.32 -8.02 12.91
C GLY A 182 -12.26 -7.26 12.11
N VAL A 183 -11.17 -7.92 11.70
CA VAL A 183 -10.09 -7.31 10.91
C VAL A 183 -10.16 -7.82 9.47
N ARG A 184 -10.19 -6.89 8.52
CA ARG A 184 -10.21 -7.20 7.08
C ARG A 184 -8.81 -7.05 6.50
N VAL A 185 -8.42 -7.97 5.64
CA VAL A 185 -7.11 -7.92 4.95
C VAL A 185 -7.35 -8.12 3.47
N ASN A 186 -7.05 -7.12 2.66
CA ASN A 186 -7.26 -7.14 1.22
C ASN A 186 -6.01 -6.67 0.46
N ALA A 187 -5.95 -6.91 -0.83
CA ALA A 187 -4.84 -6.45 -1.67
C ALA A 187 -5.34 -5.65 -2.87
N ILE A 188 -4.47 -4.78 -3.37
CA ILE A 188 -4.64 -4.08 -4.64
C ILE A 188 -3.52 -4.53 -5.57
N GLN A 189 -3.86 -4.78 -6.84
CA GLN A 189 -2.91 -5.05 -7.92
C GLN A 189 -2.92 -3.90 -8.94
N PRO A 190 -2.09 -2.86 -8.74
CA PRO A 190 -1.94 -1.81 -9.74
C PRO A 190 -1.31 -2.34 -11.03
N GLY A 191 -1.74 -1.80 -12.16
CA GLY A 191 -1.11 -1.99 -13.46
C GLY A 191 -0.02 -0.95 -13.73
N LEU A 192 -0.04 -0.37 -14.94
CA LEU A 192 0.82 0.76 -15.29
C LEU A 192 0.21 2.04 -14.72
N ILE A 193 0.81 2.57 -13.66
CA ILE A 193 0.37 3.79 -12.96
C ILE A 193 1.43 4.86 -13.16
N ARG A 194 1.02 6.10 -13.44
CA ARG A 194 1.92 7.25 -13.59
C ARG A 194 2.64 7.52 -12.28
N SER A 195 3.96 7.54 -12.34
CA SER A 195 4.83 7.84 -11.20
C SER A 195 6.23 8.19 -11.72
N ALA A 196 7.08 8.79 -10.91
CA ALA A 196 8.47 9.07 -11.28
C ALA A 196 9.20 7.80 -11.80
N MET A 197 8.91 6.64 -11.20
CA MET A 197 9.48 5.36 -11.61
C MET A 197 9.03 4.94 -13.02
N THR A 198 7.76 5.12 -13.38
CA THR A 198 7.23 4.73 -14.68
C THR A 198 7.55 5.75 -15.77
N GLU A 199 7.68 7.03 -15.42
CA GLU A 199 8.07 8.10 -16.37
C GLU A 199 9.54 7.98 -16.81
N ALA A 200 10.40 7.38 -15.98
CA ALA A 200 11.79 7.08 -16.33
C ALA A 200 11.94 5.89 -17.31
N MET A 201 10.83 5.24 -17.67
CA MET A 201 10.86 4.07 -18.57
C MET A 201 11.19 4.47 -20.01
N PRO A 202 12.03 3.67 -20.74
CA PRO A 202 12.27 3.91 -22.16
C PRO A 202 10.99 3.92 -22.98
N GLN A 203 10.87 4.86 -23.94
CA GLN A 203 9.68 5.08 -24.75
C GLN A 203 9.14 3.80 -25.39
N LYS A 204 10.02 2.96 -25.94
CA LYS A 204 9.62 1.68 -26.56
C LYS A 204 8.91 0.75 -25.57
N ALA A 205 9.39 0.67 -24.33
CA ALA A 205 8.75 -0.16 -23.29
C ALA A 205 7.42 0.45 -22.83
N TRP A 206 7.36 1.78 -22.80
CA TRP A 206 6.11 2.50 -22.54
C TRP A 206 5.05 2.20 -23.59
N ASP A 207 5.38 2.36 -24.88
CA ASP A 207 4.44 2.14 -25.98
C ASP A 207 3.93 0.69 -26.03
N GLN A 208 4.82 -0.28 -25.76
CA GLN A 208 4.43 -1.69 -25.66
C GLN A 208 3.40 -1.93 -24.54
N LYS A 209 3.65 -1.37 -23.34
CA LYS A 209 2.73 -1.52 -22.21
C LYS A 209 1.42 -0.80 -22.46
N MET A 210 1.45 0.37 -23.09
CA MET A 210 0.26 1.13 -23.46
C MET A 210 -0.62 0.38 -24.44
N ALA A 211 -0.03 -0.31 -25.42
CA ALA A 211 -0.78 -1.10 -26.41
C ALA A 211 -1.57 -2.26 -25.78
N GLU A 212 -1.14 -2.75 -24.62
CA GLU A 212 -1.79 -3.84 -23.90
C GLU A 212 -2.92 -3.37 -22.96
N ILE A 213 -3.11 -2.06 -22.78
CA ILE A 213 -4.13 -1.50 -21.89
C ILE A 213 -5.41 -1.20 -22.67
N PRO A 214 -6.54 -1.91 -22.44
CA PRO A 214 -7.81 -1.67 -23.14
C PRO A 214 -8.33 -0.23 -22.99
N MET A 215 -8.16 0.40 -21.81
CA MET A 215 -8.56 1.80 -21.60
C MET A 215 -7.65 2.82 -22.32
N ARG A 216 -6.56 2.38 -22.98
CA ARG A 216 -5.64 3.17 -23.80
C ARG A 216 -5.06 4.41 -23.09
N ARG A 217 -4.89 4.33 -21.80
CA ARG A 217 -4.20 5.32 -20.98
C ARG A 217 -3.51 4.65 -19.79
N VAL A 218 -2.53 5.33 -19.21
CA VAL A 218 -1.99 4.95 -17.91
C VAL A 218 -3.03 5.24 -16.83
N GLY A 219 -2.97 4.53 -15.71
CA GLY A 219 -3.69 4.89 -14.50
C GLY A 219 -2.97 6.02 -13.76
N GLU A 220 -3.72 6.81 -13.03
CA GLU A 220 -3.17 7.84 -12.13
C GLU A 220 -3.10 7.29 -10.70
N VAL A 221 -2.19 7.82 -9.87
CA VAL A 221 -2.04 7.39 -8.48
C VAL A 221 -3.33 7.52 -7.67
N GLY A 222 -4.17 8.54 -7.98
CA GLY A 222 -5.48 8.75 -7.36
C GLY A 222 -6.48 7.61 -7.63
N GLU A 223 -6.35 6.88 -8.74
CA GLU A 223 -7.21 5.73 -9.02
C GLU A 223 -6.89 4.54 -8.10
N VAL A 224 -5.61 4.37 -7.74
CA VAL A 224 -5.20 3.39 -6.74
C VAL A 224 -5.61 3.83 -5.34
N ALA A 225 -5.44 5.12 -5.03
CA ALA A 225 -5.82 5.71 -3.74
C ALA A 225 -7.34 5.58 -3.48
N SER A 226 -8.18 5.78 -4.49
CA SER A 226 -9.64 5.61 -4.39
C SER A 226 -10.02 4.16 -4.01
N VAL A 227 -9.34 3.17 -4.59
CA VAL A 227 -9.57 1.76 -4.23
C VAL A 227 -9.03 1.46 -2.82
N ALA A 228 -7.91 2.05 -2.42
CA ALA A 228 -7.39 1.92 -1.06
C ALA A 228 -8.36 2.53 -0.04
N LEU A 229 -8.92 3.71 -0.31
CA LEU A 229 -9.94 4.35 0.52
C LEU A 229 -11.21 3.48 0.64
N PHE A 230 -11.69 2.92 -0.46
CA PHE A 230 -12.82 1.97 -0.44
C PHE A 230 -12.51 0.77 0.46
N LEU A 231 -11.34 0.14 0.32
CA LEU A 231 -10.95 -1.01 1.13
C LEU A 231 -10.68 -0.66 2.60
N ALA A 232 -10.27 0.55 2.91
CA ALA A 232 -10.07 1.05 4.27
C ALA A 232 -11.38 1.36 4.98
N SER A 233 -12.41 1.78 4.24
CA SER A 233 -13.70 2.24 4.77
C SER A 233 -14.70 1.10 5.00
N ASP A 234 -15.83 1.45 5.65
CA ASP A 234 -16.94 0.52 5.88
C ASP A 234 -17.72 0.16 4.61
N MET A 235 -17.47 0.85 3.49
CA MET A 235 -18.03 0.48 2.19
C MET A 235 -17.62 -0.94 1.75
N SER A 236 -16.49 -1.44 2.25
CA SER A 236 -15.99 -2.80 2.02
C SER A 236 -16.14 -3.72 3.24
N SER A 237 -17.11 -3.45 4.13
CA SER A 237 -17.26 -4.16 5.41
C SER A 237 -17.43 -5.68 5.30
N TYR A 238 -17.90 -6.18 4.16
CA TYR A 238 -18.06 -7.63 3.91
C TYR A 238 -17.00 -8.19 2.95
N MET A 239 -15.84 -7.49 2.81
CA MET A 239 -14.75 -7.87 1.91
C MET A 239 -13.47 -8.14 2.69
N THR A 240 -13.01 -9.40 2.67
CA THR A 240 -11.70 -9.80 3.19
C THR A 240 -11.09 -10.90 2.32
N GLY A 241 -9.78 -10.92 2.15
CA GLY A 241 -9.07 -11.84 1.26
C GLY A 241 -9.22 -11.52 -0.24
N THR A 242 -9.82 -10.37 -0.57
CA THR A 242 -10.04 -9.93 -1.95
C THR A 242 -8.78 -9.29 -2.54
N VAL A 243 -8.60 -9.44 -3.85
CA VAL A 243 -7.54 -8.80 -4.63
C VAL A 243 -8.21 -7.99 -5.72
N LEU A 244 -8.12 -6.65 -5.65
CA LEU A 244 -8.71 -5.74 -6.62
C LEU A 244 -7.65 -5.26 -7.62
N GLU A 245 -7.97 -5.40 -8.90
CA GLU A 245 -7.10 -4.96 -9.99
C GLU A 245 -7.43 -3.51 -10.38
N VAL A 246 -6.39 -2.67 -10.48
CA VAL A 246 -6.48 -1.29 -10.98
C VAL A 246 -5.54 -1.19 -12.17
N THR A 247 -5.96 -1.75 -13.31
CA THR A 247 -5.07 -2.08 -14.44
C THR A 247 -5.50 -1.49 -15.78
N GLY A 248 -6.66 -0.81 -15.84
CA GLY A 248 -7.27 -0.36 -17.09
C GLY A 248 -7.67 -1.52 -18.02
N GLY A 249 -7.89 -2.73 -17.44
CA GLY A 249 -8.25 -3.95 -18.18
C GLY A 249 -7.05 -4.72 -18.73
N ARG A 250 -5.82 -4.32 -18.42
CA ARG A 250 -4.63 -5.07 -18.86
C ARG A 250 -4.61 -6.45 -18.23
N PHE A 251 -4.53 -7.50 -19.08
CA PHE A 251 -4.51 -8.92 -18.68
C PHE A 251 -5.72 -9.38 -17.83
N MET A 252 -6.90 -8.82 -18.10
CA MET A 252 -8.15 -9.34 -17.55
C MET A 252 -8.53 -10.71 -18.16
#